data_e62ad3f7a7c21f89a6599efab00e5a27
#
_entry.id   e62ad3f7a7c21f89a6599efab00e5a27
#
_cell.length_a   1.000
_cell.length_b   1.000
_cell.length_c   1.000
_cell.angle_alpha   90.00
_cell.angle_beta   90.00
_cell.angle_gamma   90.00
#
_symmetry.space_group_name_H-M   'P 1'
#
loop_
_entity.id
_entity.type
_entity.pdbx_description
1 polymer ?
#
loop_
_entity_poly.entity_id
_entity_poly.type
_entity_poly.pdbx_seq_one_letter_code
_entity_poly.pdbx_strand_id
1 'polypeptide(L)'
;MMYPYMTLDDGTEIIHSELISKDGTEHVIVHFERPTEDGFDDARCELPSYTWTDVHGFSKEELALFDEMVRANAHLFYKYAACGGIE
;
A
#
# COMPACT_ATOMS: atom_id res chain seq x y z
N MET A 1 12.54 2.92 -1.93
CA MET A 1 12.58 2.20 -0.64
C MET A 1 11.19 2.09 -0.05
N MET A 2 10.88 0.94 0.55
CA MET A 2 9.56 0.73 1.15
C MET A 2 9.66 0.71 2.66
N TYR A 3 8.65 1.26 3.32
CA TYR A 3 8.61 1.39 4.78
C TYR A 3 7.40 0.62 5.32
N PRO A 4 7.52 -0.07 6.45
CA PRO A 4 6.38 -0.78 7.04
C PRO A 4 5.34 0.20 7.58
N TYR A 5 4.08 -0.14 7.42
CA TYR A 5 2.97 0.63 7.96
C TYR A 5 2.20 -0.17 9.01
N MET A 6 1.74 -1.36 8.65
CA MET A 6 0.95 -2.19 9.57
C MET A 6 0.92 -3.64 9.07
N THR A 7 0.66 -4.56 9.99
CA THR A 7 0.42 -5.96 9.65
C THR A 7 -0.99 -6.33 10.11
N LEU A 8 -1.78 -6.90 9.20
CA LEU A 8 -3.14 -7.32 9.51
C LEU A 8 -3.15 -8.69 10.21
N ASP A 9 -4.30 -9.05 10.79
CA ASP A 9 -4.44 -10.29 11.57
C ASP A 9 -4.13 -11.54 10.77
N ASP A 10 -4.37 -11.53 9.46
CA ASP A 10 -4.10 -12.68 8.60
C ASP A 10 -2.66 -12.74 8.10
N GLY A 11 -1.80 -11.84 8.57
CA GLY A 11 -0.40 -11.78 8.16
C GLY A 11 -0.13 -10.90 6.96
N THR A 12 -1.15 -10.24 6.40
CA THR A 12 -0.96 -9.30 5.30
C THR A 12 -0.16 -8.10 5.80
N GLU A 13 0.96 -7.83 5.16
CA GLU A 13 1.80 -6.68 5.49
C GLU A 13 1.48 -5.53 4.57
N ILE A 14 1.36 -4.33 5.15
CA ILE A 14 1.13 -3.10 4.39
C ILE A 14 2.40 -2.27 4.50
N ILE A 15 2.99 -1.97 3.35
CA ILE A 15 4.20 -1.15 3.27
C ILE A 15 3.94 -0.02 2.29
N HIS A 16 4.75 1.04 2.36
CA HIS A 16 4.57 2.19 1.47
C HIS A 16 5.92 2.76 1.05
N SER A 17 5.92 3.47 -0.06
CA SER A 17 7.12 4.11 -0.59
C SER A 17 7.39 5.46 0.10
N GLU A 18 8.54 6.04 -0.22
CA GLU A 18 8.78 7.46 0.04
C GLU A 18 7.92 8.29 -0.93
N LEU A 19 7.94 9.62 -0.75
CA LEU A 19 7.27 10.50 -1.70
C LEU A 19 7.98 10.42 -3.06
N ILE A 20 7.20 10.22 -4.10
CA ILE A 20 7.71 10.14 -5.47
C ILE A 20 7.16 11.33 -6.23
N SER A 21 8.03 12.24 -6.66
CA SER A 21 7.62 13.38 -7.48
C SER A 21 7.51 12.95 -8.93
N LYS A 22 6.37 13.21 -9.53
CA LYS A 22 6.09 12.80 -10.89
C LYS A 22 5.15 13.84 -11.52
N ASP A 23 5.62 14.51 -12.57
CA ASP A 23 4.83 15.52 -13.29
C ASP A 23 4.26 16.61 -12.36
N GLY A 24 5.06 17.05 -11.39
CA GLY A 24 4.65 18.09 -10.46
C GLY A 24 3.68 17.62 -9.38
N THR A 25 3.38 16.34 -9.31
CA THR A 25 2.49 15.74 -8.33
C THR A 25 3.26 14.74 -7.47
N GLU A 26 2.99 14.72 -6.18
CA GLU A 26 3.59 13.76 -5.27
C GLU A 26 2.75 12.49 -5.21
N HIS A 27 3.40 11.36 -5.38
CA HIS A 27 2.78 10.03 -5.39
C HIS A 27 3.33 9.20 -4.25
N VAL A 28 2.51 8.27 -3.76
CA VAL A 28 2.94 7.25 -2.81
C VAL A 28 2.40 5.91 -3.31
N ILE A 29 3.25 4.90 -3.28
CA ILE A 29 2.83 3.55 -3.63
C ILE A 29 2.62 2.77 -2.34
N VAL A 30 1.42 2.21 -2.17
CA VAL A 30 1.07 1.36 -1.03
C VAL A 30 1.05 -0.08 -1.53
N HIS A 31 1.76 -0.94 -0.85
CA HIS A 31 1.93 -2.32 -1.26
C HIS A 31 1.38 -3.26 -0.19
N PHE A 32 0.62 -4.25 -0.62
CA PHE A 32 0.04 -5.29 0.24
C PHE A 32 0.68 -6.62 -0.11
N GLU A 33 1.21 -7.32 0.88
CA GLU A 33 1.84 -8.63 0.70
C GLU A 33 1.33 -9.60 1.75
N ARG A 34 0.92 -10.79 1.31
CA ARG A 34 0.50 -11.84 2.24
C ARG A 34 1.27 -13.11 1.91
N PRO A 35 2.09 -13.64 2.85
CA PRO A 35 2.83 -14.87 2.58
C PRO A 35 1.87 -16.05 2.44
N THR A 36 2.18 -16.92 1.49
CA THR A 36 1.45 -18.17 1.25
C THR A 36 2.44 -19.32 1.22
N GLU A 37 1.96 -20.54 1.12
CA GLU A 37 2.84 -21.72 1.04
C GLU A 37 3.77 -21.66 -0.17
N ASP A 38 3.30 -21.09 -1.27
CA ASP A 38 4.02 -21.08 -2.53
C ASP A 38 4.67 -19.74 -2.87
N GLY A 39 4.58 -18.75 -1.99
CA GLY A 39 5.13 -17.43 -2.26
C GLY A 39 4.33 -16.33 -1.58
N PHE A 40 3.83 -15.38 -2.35
CA PHE A 40 3.11 -14.22 -1.82
C PHE A 40 1.89 -13.89 -2.67
N ASP A 41 0.81 -13.51 -1.98
CA ASP A 41 -0.23 -12.71 -2.62
C ASP A 41 0.23 -11.26 -2.55
N ASP A 42 0.02 -10.47 -3.58
CA ASP A 42 0.44 -9.07 -3.57
C ASP A 42 -0.50 -8.18 -4.37
N ALA A 43 -0.44 -6.88 -4.05
CA ALA A 43 -1.20 -5.86 -4.76
C ALA A 43 -0.56 -4.51 -4.51
N ARG A 44 -0.68 -3.60 -5.46
CA ARG A 44 -0.14 -2.25 -5.35
C ARG A 44 -1.23 -1.23 -5.62
N CYS A 45 -1.24 -0.18 -4.82
CA CYS A 45 -2.16 0.94 -5.01
C CYS A 45 -1.35 2.23 -5.10
N GLU A 46 -1.52 2.97 -6.17
CA GLU A 46 -0.82 4.24 -6.33
C GLU A 46 -1.71 5.39 -5.91
N LEU A 47 -1.19 6.29 -5.05
CA LEU A 47 -1.85 7.51 -4.66
C LEU A 47 -1.28 8.67 -5.48
N PRO A 48 -2.06 9.67 -5.83
CA PRO A 48 -3.41 9.97 -5.37
C PRO A 48 -4.53 9.38 -6.25
N SER A 49 -4.19 8.63 -7.28
CA SER A 49 -5.19 8.12 -8.22
C SER A 49 -5.99 6.94 -7.69
N TYR A 50 -5.49 6.26 -6.65
CA TYR A 50 -6.05 5.00 -6.13
C TYR A 50 -6.12 3.91 -7.21
N THR A 51 -5.09 3.88 -8.06
CA THR A 51 -5.00 2.88 -9.13
C THR A 51 -4.34 1.62 -8.58
N TRP A 52 -5.02 0.48 -8.74
CA TRP A 52 -4.51 -0.82 -8.33
C TRP A 52 -3.85 -1.51 -9.51
N THR A 53 -2.64 -2.05 -9.27
CA THR A 53 -1.86 -2.77 -10.28
C THR A 53 -1.21 -3.98 -9.65
N ASP A 54 -0.74 -4.90 -10.49
CA ASP A 54 0.02 -6.08 -10.04
C ASP A 54 -0.70 -6.85 -8.94
N VAL A 55 -2.01 -7.07 -9.13
CA VAL A 55 -2.85 -7.77 -8.16
C VAL A 55 -2.76 -9.27 -8.39
N HIS A 56 -2.27 -10.01 -7.40
CA HIS A 56 -2.11 -11.46 -7.46
C HIS A 56 -2.59 -12.10 -6.16
N GLY A 57 -3.59 -12.97 -6.24
CA GLY A 57 -4.03 -13.78 -5.11
C GLY A 57 -5.09 -13.16 -4.20
N PHE A 58 -5.31 -11.86 -4.25
CA PHE A 58 -6.35 -11.22 -3.44
C PHE A 58 -7.68 -11.23 -4.17
N SER A 59 -8.77 -11.46 -3.42
CA SER A 59 -10.11 -11.45 -3.99
C SER A 59 -10.60 -10.03 -4.20
N LYS A 60 -11.68 -9.88 -4.95
CA LYS A 60 -12.32 -8.57 -5.16
C LYS A 60 -12.79 -7.97 -3.84
N GLU A 61 -13.33 -8.82 -2.95
CA GLU A 61 -13.80 -8.39 -1.63
C GLU A 61 -12.64 -7.87 -0.78
N GLU A 62 -11.49 -8.57 -0.83
CA GLU A 62 -10.30 -8.12 -0.11
C GLU A 62 -9.80 -6.78 -0.65
N LEU A 63 -9.77 -6.65 -1.96
CA LEU A 63 -9.34 -5.39 -2.59
C LEU A 63 -10.26 -4.24 -2.23
N ALA A 64 -11.57 -4.48 -2.16
CA ALA A 64 -12.52 -3.44 -1.76
C ALA A 64 -12.24 -2.94 -0.35
N LEU A 65 -11.94 -3.85 0.57
CA LEU A 65 -11.59 -3.48 1.94
C LEU A 65 -10.26 -2.72 1.99
N PHE A 66 -9.27 -3.17 1.22
CA PHE A 66 -7.98 -2.48 1.15
C PHE A 66 -8.12 -1.08 0.57
N ASP A 67 -8.96 -0.92 -0.46
CA ASP A 67 -9.21 0.38 -1.07
C ASP A 67 -9.82 1.35 -0.07
N GLU A 68 -10.82 0.89 0.69
CA GLU A 68 -11.41 1.70 1.76
C GLU A 68 -10.36 2.12 2.78
N MET A 69 -9.50 1.19 3.18
CA MET A 69 -8.47 1.46 4.17
C MET A 69 -7.45 2.46 3.64
N VAL A 70 -7.03 2.31 2.39
CA VAL A 70 -6.07 3.24 1.77
C VAL A 70 -6.66 4.65 1.74
N ARG A 71 -7.94 4.78 1.35
CA ARG A 71 -8.60 6.09 1.30
C ARG A 71 -8.73 6.71 2.68
N ALA A 72 -9.07 5.90 3.68
CA ALA A 72 -9.21 6.39 5.06
C ALA A 72 -7.87 6.82 5.66
N ASN A 73 -6.77 6.24 5.20
CA ASN A 73 -5.44 6.49 5.77
C ASN A 73 -4.51 7.25 4.81
N ALA A 74 -5.02 7.76 3.70
CA ALA A 74 -4.19 8.40 2.67
C ALA A 74 -3.30 9.50 3.24
N HIS A 75 -3.85 10.35 4.12
CA HIS A 75 -3.09 11.44 4.73
C HIS A 75 -1.92 10.91 5.56
N LEU A 76 -2.09 9.76 6.20
CA LEU A 76 -1.01 9.14 6.99
C LEU A 76 0.07 8.55 6.09
N PHE A 77 -0.30 7.96 4.97
CA PHE A 77 0.68 7.46 4.00
C PHE A 77 1.55 8.59 3.48
N TYR A 78 0.93 9.74 3.14
CA TYR A 78 1.70 10.90 2.70
C TYR A 78 2.60 11.44 3.80
N LYS A 79 2.09 11.51 5.02
CA LYS A 79 2.86 12.00 6.17
C LYS A 79 4.10 11.13 6.41
N TYR A 80 3.91 9.81 6.47
CA TYR A 80 5.03 8.90 6.76
C TYR A 80 5.96 8.76 5.56
N ALA A 81 5.45 8.86 4.35
CA ALA A 81 6.29 8.87 3.16
C ALA A 81 7.23 10.07 3.16
N ALA A 82 6.74 11.22 3.60
CA ALA A 82 7.57 12.44 3.71
C ALA A 82 8.62 12.33 4.80
N CYS A 83 8.35 11.57 5.86
CA CYS A 83 9.25 11.46 7.03
C CYS A 83 10.16 10.24 6.97
N GLY A 84 10.06 9.39 5.96
CA GLY A 84 10.87 8.18 5.86
C GLY A 84 10.33 7.03 6.69
N GLY A 85 9.00 6.99 6.91
CA GLY A 85 8.33 5.90 7.59
C GLY A 85 7.85 6.24 8.98
N ILE A 86 7.21 5.27 9.62
CA ILE A 86 6.73 5.40 11.00
C ILE A 86 7.93 5.27 11.94
N GLU A 87 8.01 6.18 12.88
CA GLU A 87 9.06 6.19 13.89
C GLU A 87 8.69 5.30 15.07
#